data_fc72fd3ac9071bdd91591bd658c1aaf1
#
_entry.id   fc72fd3ac9071bdd91591bd658c1aaf1
#
_cell.length_a   1.000
_cell.length_b   1.000
_cell.length_c   1.000
_cell.angle_alpha   90.00
_cell.angle_beta   90.00
_cell.angle_gamma   90.00
#
_symmetry.space_group_name_H-M   'P 1'
#
loop_
_entity.id
_entity.type
_entity.pdbx_description
1 polymer ?
#
loop_
_entity_poly.entity_id
_entity_poly.type
_entity_poly.pdbx_seq_one_letter_code
_entity_poly.pdbx_strand_id
1 'polypeptide(L)'
;MTATPVLEMRHIAKAFGKFYALKGVDLTVWPGEIHALMGENGAGKSTLMKILAGAYTATSGEILIDGKPQTIRGPKDALAAGITLIYQEMQLAPNLTVTENIFLGSELARGGLVQRKAMLSQAQAVIDRLGAQFKASDRVMTLTIAEQQQVEIARALHRQSRILVMDEPTAALSSRETQRLFELILRLRDEGMAIIYISHRMAEVYELSDRVSVLRDGQYVGSLVRDKLNAPELVRMMVGRPLSDLFNKERDIPRGQPRLRVEDLTDGGKIKPSSLVVHAGEIVGLAGLVGAGRSELAQLIFGVRKATAGVIEIDGEPVVIHSPREAIDLGIGFLTENRKEQGLFLELAAQENITMATLERDATWGMLNRRKAQTISDDAIQLLNIRVPHAQVRAGGLSGGNQQKLLISRWVAIGPRILILDEPTRGVDVGAKSEIYRIMNDMARQGVAILMISSELPEVVGMSDRVYVMREGVIAGELQVGDISQESIMTLATGVTDSHLKAGQL
;
A
#
# COMPACT_ATOMS: atom_id res chain seq x y z
N MET A 1 37.98 14.84 -6.77
CA MET A 1 38.11 13.50 -6.20
C MET A 1 36.74 12.85 -6.34
N THR A 2 36.62 11.76 -7.08
CA THR A 2 35.38 11.01 -7.15
C THR A 2 35.11 10.40 -5.77
N ALA A 3 34.01 10.76 -5.14
CA ALA A 3 33.63 10.20 -3.83
C ALA A 3 33.62 8.67 -3.91
N THR A 4 34.11 7.99 -2.86
CA THR A 4 34.07 6.53 -2.78
C THR A 4 32.66 6.11 -2.29
N PRO A 5 31.99 5.15 -2.92
CA PRO A 5 30.74 4.61 -2.42
C PRO A 5 30.91 4.03 -1.00
N VAL A 6 29.92 4.26 -0.14
CA VAL A 6 29.92 3.65 1.19
C VAL A 6 29.55 2.17 1.12
N LEU A 7 28.75 1.78 0.12
CA LEU A 7 28.32 0.40 -0.12
C LEU A 7 28.39 0.10 -1.63
N GLU A 8 28.99 -1.04 -1.98
CA GLU A 8 28.81 -1.66 -3.29
C GLU A 8 28.48 -3.14 -3.09
N MET A 9 27.41 -3.57 -3.69
CA MET A 9 27.03 -4.98 -3.84
C MET A 9 27.21 -5.31 -5.32
N ARG A 10 28.09 -6.26 -5.64
CA ARG A 10 28.46 -6.60 -7.03
C ARG A 10 28.04 -8.03 -7.34
N HIS A 11 27.25 -8.19 -8.39
CA HIS A 11 26.78 -9.48 -8.92
C HIS A 11 26.20 -10.42 -7.87
N ILE A 12 25.43 -9.86 -6.92
CA ILE A 12 24.84 -10.65 -5.82
C ILE A 12 23.78 -11.60 -6.35
N ALA A 13 24.05 -12.90 -6.20
CA ALA A 13 23.07 -13.93 -6.49
C ALA A 13 22.64 -14.67 -5.24
N LYS A 14 21.39 -15.14 -5.20
CA LYS A 14 20.84 -15.98 -4.13
C LYS A 14 19.92 -17.05 -4.68
N ALA A 15 20.31 -18.31 -4.46
CA ALA A 15 19.50 -19.46 -4.77
C ALA A 15 18.90 -20.07 -3.50
N PHE A 16 17.65 -20.50 -3.59
CA PHE A 16 16.96 -21.36 -2.61
C PHE A 16 16.59 -22.65 -3.33
N GLY A 17 17.41 -23.68 -3.18
CA GLY A 17 17.32 -24.90 -3.98
C GLY A 17 17.53 -24.60 -5.46
N LYS A 18 16.53 -24.92 -6.31
CA LYS A 18 16.56 -24.65 -7.75
C LYS A 18 16.07 -23.27 -8.15
N PHE A 19 15.51 -22.50 -7.19
CA PHE A 19 14.94 -21.18 -7.44
C PHE A 19 15.94 -20.07 -7.13
N TYR A 20 16.22 -19.21 -8.10
CA TYR A 20 17.05 -18.03 -7.93
C TYR A 20 16.19 -16.83 -7.56
N ALA A 21 16.29 -16.36 -6.31
CA ALA A 21 15.65 -15.13 -5.84
C ALA A 21 16.41 -13.87 -6.27
N LEU A 22 17.74 -13.98 -6.47
CA LEU A 22 18.59 -12.92 -7.03
C LEU A 22 19.53 -13.55 -8.08
N LYS A 23 19.71 -12.85 -9.21
CA LYS A 23 20.39 -13.36 -10.40
C LYS A 23 21.55 -12.46 -10.84
N GLY A 24 22.40 -12.03 -9.89
CA GLY A 24 23.52 -11.14 -10.16
C GLY A 24 23.11 -9.66 -10.08
N VAL A 25 22.65 -9.21 -8.91
CA VAL A 25 22.20 -7.84 -8.67
C VAL A 25 23.36 -6.96 -8.26
N ASP A 26 23.44 -5.77 -8.84
CA ASP A 26 24.36 -4.71 -8.48
C ASP A 26 23.61 -3.58 -7.74
N LEU A 27 24.21 -3.05 -6.68
CA LEU A 27 23.69 -1.90 -5.94
C LEU A 27 24.86 -1.06 -5.42
N THR A 28 24.85 0.25 -5.68
CA THR A 28 25.86 1.19 -5.20
C THR A 28 25.18 2.33 -4.45
N VAL A 29 25.64 2.61 -3.22
CA VAL A 29 25.09 3.67 -2.35
C VAL A 29 26.22 4.57 -1.87
N TRP A 30 25.94 5.88 -1.84
CA TRP A 30 26.92 6.91 -1.48
C TRP A 30 26.68 7.44 -0.06
N PRO A 31 27.70 7.99 0.62
CA PRO A 31 27.50 8.65 1.91
C PRO A 31 26.53 9.83 1.78
N GLY A 32 25.58 9.96 2.73
CA GLY A 32 24.59 11.04 2.71
C GLY A 32 23.62 10.95 1.53
N GLU A 33 23.34 9.75 1.03
CA GLU A 33 22.38 9.48 -0.04
C GLU A 33 21.17 8.73 0.51
N ILE A 34 19.97 9.14 0.13
CA ILE A 34 18.76 8.31 0.27
C ILE A 34 18.59 7.56 -1.06
N HIS A 35 18.93 6.28 -1.04
CA HIS A 35 18.82 5.39 -2.18
C HIS A 35 17.55 4.54 -2.09
N ALA A 36 16.52 4.84 -2.89
CA ALA A 36 15.35 4.00 -2.92
C ALA A 36 15.59 2.70 -3.68
N LEU A 37 15.06 1.60 -3.15
CA LEU A 37 15.04 0.30 -3.82
C LEU A 37 13.60 -0.08 -4.11
N MET A 38 13.22 -0.03 -5.39
CA MET A 38 11.88 -0.32 -5.86
C MET A 38 11.79 -1.65 -6.61
N GLY A 39 10.59 -2.12 -6.84
CA GLY A 39 10.26 -3.34 -7.59
C GLY A 39 9.00 -4.00 -7.04
N GLU A 40 8.42 -4.92 -7.81
CA GLU A 40 7.24 -5.67 -7.40
C GLU A 40 7.50 -6.60 -6.20
N ASN A 41 6.44 -7.12 -5.60
CA ASN A 41 6.56 -8.17 -4.58
C ASN A 41 7.18 -9.41 -5.21
N GLY A 42 8.22 -9.96 -4.54
CA GLY A 42 8.99 -11.07 -5.11
C GLY A 42 10.15 -10.65 -6.03
N ALA A 43 10.34 -9.36 -6.32
CA ALA A 43 11.46 -8.88 -7.14
C ALA A 43 12.86 -9.09 -6.52
N GLY A 44 12.93 -9.51 -5.25
CA GLY A 44 14.19 -9.81 -4.57
C GLY A 44 14.68 -8.72 -3.59
N LYS A 45 13.98 -7.59 -3.44
CA LYS A 45 14.38 -6.47 -2.57
C LYS A 45 14.73 -6.89 -1.15
N SER A 46 13.79 -7.50 -0.44
CA SER A 46 14.00 -7.95 0.94
C SER A 46 15.06 -9.07 1.04
N THR A 47 15.21 -9.90 -0.01
CA THR A 47 16.29 -10.91 -0.07
C THR A 47 17.66 -10.23 -0.15
N LEU A 48 17.81 -9.20 -1.00
CA LEU A 48 19.05 -8.44 -1.14
C LEU A 48 19.43 -7.77 0.19
N MET A 49 18.44 -7.15 0.87
CA MET A 49 18.68 -6.49 2.16
C MET A 49 18.94 -7.49 3.30
N LYS A 50 18.31 -8.66 3.28
CA LYS A 50 18.61 -9.73 4.24
C LYS A 50 20.03 -10.29 4.06
N ILE A 51 20.58 -10.27 2.84
CA ILE A 51 21.98 -10.61 2.60
C ILE A 51 22.88 -9.51 3.18
N LEU A 52 22.58 -8.24 2.93
CA LEU A 52 23.32 -7.11 3.46
C LEU A 52 23.31 -7.08 4.99
N ALA A 53 22.18 -7.43 5.61
CA ALA A 53 22.03 -7.53 7.07
C ALA A 53 22.59 -8.84 7.67
N GLY A 54 23.11 -9.75 6.86
CA GLY A 54 23.67 -11.03 7.32
C GLY A 54 22.65 -12.07 7.75
N ALA A 55 21.35 -11.86 7.49
CA ALA A 55 20.30 -12.86 7.74
C ALA A 55 20.36 -14.01 6.72
N TYR A 56 20.85 -13.73 5.51
CA TYR A 56 21.16 -14.73 4.49
C TYR A 56 22.59 -14.53 3.98
N THR A 57 23.22 -15.61 3.54
CA THR A 57 24.48 -15.56 2.80
C THR A 57 24.20 -15.52 1.30
N ALA A 58 24.92 -14.71 0.54
CA ALA A 58 24.87 -14.73 -0.91
C ALA A 58 25.35 -16.10 -1.44
N THR A 59 24.80 -16.56 -2.56
CA THR A 59 25.30 -17.74 -3.28
C THR A 59 26.56 -17.38 -4.07
N SER A 60 26.62 -16.15 -4.63
CA SER A 60 27.78 -15.58 -5.30
C SER A 60 27.70 -14.05 -5.28
N GLY A 61 28.79 -13.40 -5.66
CA GLY A 61 28.92 -11.95 -5.63
C GLY A 61 29.77 -11.48 -4.46
N GLU A 62 30.01 -10.17 -4.38
CA GLU A 62 30.82 -9.55 -3.33
C GLU A 62 30.15 -8.29 -2.78
N ILE A 63 30.43 -7.98 -1.51
CA ILE A 63 29.99 -6.77 -0.83
C ILE A 63 31.25 -5.99 -0.44
N LEU A 64 31.28 -4.70 -0.83
CA LEU A 64 32.35 -3.78 -0.46
C LEU A 64 31.78 -2.66 0.40
N ILE A 65 32.48 -2.33 1.47
CA ILE A 65 32.21 -1.14 2.31
C ILE A 65 33.46 -0.23 2.22
N ASP A 66 33.25 1.03 1.84
CA ASP A 66 34.34 1.99 1.55
C ASP A 66 35.39 1.41 0.57
N GLY A 67 34.92 0.69 -0.45
CA GLY A 67 35.78 0.05 -1.46
C GLY A 67 36.54 -1.20 -0.97
N LYS A 68 36.32 -1.66 0.27
CA LYS A 68 36.99 -2.83 0.83
C LYS A 68 36.04 -4.02 0.88
N PRO A 69 36.45 -5.20 0.34
CA PRO A 69 35.63 -6.40 0.41
C PRO A 69 35.29 -6.78 1.85
N GLN A 70 34.04 -7.07 2.11
CA GLN A 70 33.51 -7.49 3.42
C GLN A 70 32.84 -8.87 3.31
N THR A 71 33.13 -9.74 4.24
CA THR A 71 32.47 -11.05 4.35
C THR A 71 31.44 -10.99 5.47
N ILE A 72 30.16 -10.89 5.10
CA ILE A 72 29.03 -10.86 6.04
C ILE A 72 28.47 -12.27 6.15
N ARG A 73 28.80 -12.96 7.25
CA ARG A 73 28.33 -14.33 7.56
C ARG A 73 27.12 -14.34 8.49
N GLY A 74 26.90 -13.23 9.18
CA GLY A 74 25.82 -13.12 10.16
C GLY A 74 25.49 -11.68 10.52
N PRO A 75 24.41 -11.44 11.29
CA PRO A 75 24.00 -10.09 11.70
C PRO A 75 25.07 -9.34 12.50
N LYS A 76 25.92 -10.05 13.25
CA LYS A 76 27.04 -9.42 13.99
C LYS A 76 28.08 -8.80 13.05
N ASP A 77 28.37 -9.45 11.92
CA ASP A 77 29.31 -8.92 10.93
C ASP A 77 28.75 -7.68 10.25
N ALA A 78 27.45 -7.69 9.90
CA ALA A 78 26.75 -6.55 9.34
C ALA A 78 26.76 -5.34 10.29
N LEU A 79 26.48 -5.56 11.58
CA LEU A 79 26.54 -4.52 12.61
C LEU A 79 27.96 -3.96 12.76
N ALA A 80 28.97 -4.83 12.78
CA ALA A 80 30.39 -4.44 12.86
C ALA A 80 30.82 -3.62 11.62
N ALA A 81 30.23 -3.86 10.45
CA ALA A 81 30.40 -3.09 9.23
C ALA A 81 29.59 -1.77 9.21
N GLY A 82 28.86 -1.47 10.27
CA GLY A 82 28.03 -0.26 10.39
C GLY A 82 26.69 -0.33 9.65
N ILE A 83 26.16 -1.51 9.41
CA ILE A 83 24.89 -1.73 8.69
C ILE A 83 23.81 -2.09 9.70
N THR A 84 22.66 -1.39 9.67
CA THR A 84 21.47 -1.74 10.44
C THR A 84 20.26 -1.82 9.50
N LEU A 85 19.47 -2.88 9.65
CA LEU A 85 18.21 -3.09 8.94
C LEU A 85 17.04 -2.94 9.91
N ILE A 86 16.12 -2.03 9.57
CA ILE A 86 14.79 -1.91 10.17
C ILE A 86 13.85 -2.72 9.29
N TYR A 87 13.25 -3.76 9.87
CA TYR A 87 12.35 -4.66 9.17
C TYR A 87 10.94 -4.06 9.06
N GLN A 88 10.17 -4.53 8.09
CA GLN A 88 8.75 -4.18 7.93
C GLN A 88 7.91 -4.53 9.18
N GLU A 89 8.19 -5.69 9.80
CA GLU A 89 7.65 -6.05 11.12
C GLU A 89 8.65 -5.69 12.21
N MET A 90 8.23 -4.91 13.19
CA MET A 90 9.10 -4.39 14.24
C MET A 90 9.74 -5.50 15.07
N GLN A 91 11.05 -5.40 15.26
CA GLN A 91 11.85 -6.35 16.00
C GLN A 91 12.17 -5.82 17.42
N LEU A 92 11.12 -5.37 18.13
CA LEU A 92 11.21 -4.87 19.50
C LEU A 92 10.64 -5.87 20.49
N ALA A 93 11.21 -5.92 21.69
CA ALA A 93 10.69 -6.67 22.81
C ALA A 93 9.65 -5.81 23.56
N PRO A 94 8.33 -6.07 23.45
CA PRO A 94 7.30 -5.15 23.92
C PRO A 94 7.28 -5.00 25.46
N ASN A 95 7.70 -6.04 26.18
CA ASN A 95 7.72 -6.05 27.65
C ASN A 95 8.96 -5.34 28.25
N LEU A 96 9.98 -5.06 27.46
CA LEU A 96 11.18 -4.36 27.86
C LEU A 96 11.01 -2.84 27.72
N THR A 97 11.84 -2.09 28.45
CA THR A 97 11.92 -0.62 28.33
C THR A 97 12.59 -0.24 27.00
N VAL A 98 12.42 1.03 26.61
CA VAL A 98 13.10 1.63 25.47
C VAL A 98 14.62 1.48 25.61
N THR A 99 15.17 1.76 26.81
CA THR A 99 16.61 1.58 27.10
C THR A 99 17.05 0.14 26.85
N GLU A 100 16.31 -0.85 27.36
CA GLU A 100 16.66 -2.26 27.20
C GLU A 100 16.55 -2.68 25.72
N ASN A 101 15.61 -2.15 24.95
CA ASN A 101 15.52 -2.42 23.52
C ASN A 101 16.68 -1.79 22.71
N ILE A 102 17.08 -0.55 23.03
CA ILE A 102 18.19 0.13 22.37
C ILE A 102 19.51 -0.65 22.58
N PHE A 103 19.74 -1.11 23.81
CA PHE A 103 20.97 -1.79 24.20
C PHE A 103 20.93 -3.31 24.02
N LEU A 104 19.83 -3.90 23.55
CA LEU A 104 19.68 -5.33 23.43
C LEU A 104 20.82 -5.96 22.60
N GLY A 105 21.62 -6.83 23.25
CA GLY A 105 22.80 -7.44 22.67
C GLY A 105 24.05 -6.55 22.60
N SER A 106 24.01 -5.37 23.26
CA SER A 106 25.13 -4.41 23.38
C SER A 106 25.14 -3.75 24.76
N GLU A 107 24.72 -4.48 25.79
CA GLU A 107 24.59 -3.99 27.15
C GLU A 107 25.95 -3.50 27.70
N LEU A 108 25.93 -2.33 28.38
CA LEU A 108 27.10 -1.83 29.08
C LEU A 108 27.28 -2.63 30.38
N ALA A 109 28.39 -3.35 30.48
CA ALA A 109 28.72 -4.13 31.66
C ALA A 109 30.11 -3.79 32.20
N ARG A 110 30.29 -3.78 33.52
CA ARG A 110 31.59 -3.67 34.21
C ARG A 110 31.65 -4.71 35.34
N GLY A 111 32.67 -5.53 35.28
CA GLY A 111 32.83 -6.60 36.26
C GLY A 111 31.67 -7.61 36.27
N GLY A 112 31.03 -7.88 35.11
CA GLY A 112 29.88 -8.76 34.99
C GLY A 112 28.53 -8.17 35.41
N LEU A 113 28.49 -6.90 35.86
CA LEU A 113 27.27 -6.20 36.25
C LEU A 113 26.85 -5.17 35.20
N VAL A 114 25.57 -5.21 34.80
CA VAL A 114 24.98 -4.28 33.83
C VAL A 114 24.86 -2.86 34.42
N GLN A 115 25.38 -1.86 33.71
CA GLN A 115 25.38 -0.47 34.12
C GLN A 115 24.09 0.25 33.72
N ARG A 116 22.96 -0.10 34.35
CA ARG A 116 21.62 0.41 34.00
C ARG A 116 21.51 1.93 33.94
N LYS A 117 22.14 2.67 34.89
CA LYS A 117 22.09 4.14 34.91
C LYS A 117 22.81 4.76 33.70
N ALA A 118 23.96 4.20 33.32
CA ALA A 118 24.71 4.68 32.13
C ALA A 118 23.91 4.39 30.86
N MET A 119 23.33 3.19 30.73
CA MET A 119 22.46 2.84 29.62
C MET A 119 21.26 3.77 29.50
N LEU A 120 20.56 4.04 30.62
CA LEU A 120 19.42 4.96 30.65
C LEU A 120 19.78 6.38 30.17
N SER A 121 20.90 6.92 30.68
CA SER A 121 21.39 8.25 30.29
C SER A 121 21.75 8.32 28.80
N GLN A 122 22.45 7.32 28.27
CA GLN A 122 22.81 7.29 26.84
C GLN A 122 21.59 7.08 25.96
N ALA A 123 20.64 6.22 26.35
CA ALA A 123 19.39 6.03 25.62
C ALA A 123 18.57 7.34 25.55
N GLN A 124 18.47 8.07 26.70
CA GLN A 124 17.76 9.33 26.71
C GLN A 124 18.42 10.37 25.79
N ALA A 125 19.73 10.45 25.77
CA ALA A 125 20.43 11.37 24.88
C ALA A 125 20.17 11.09 23.39
N VAL A 126 20.04 9.80 22.99
CA VAL A 126 19.66 9.43 21.62
C VAL A 126 18.20 9.78 21.33
N ILE A 127 17.29 9.57 22.27
CA ILE A 127 15.87 9.91 22.17
C ILE A 127 15.68 11.42 22.01
N ASP A 128 16.41 12.20 22.82
CA ASP A 128 16.39 13.67 22.75
C ASP A 128 16.92 14.17 21.41
N ARG A 129 17.98 13.56 20.87
CA ARG A 129 18.52 13.86 19.53
C ARG A 129 17.48 13.57 18.43
N LEU A 130 16.65 12.54 18.59
CA LEU A 130 15.56 12.23 17.66
C LEU A 130 14.40 13.20 17.77
N GLY A 131 14.28 13.95 18.88
CA GLY A 131 13.14 14.81 19.17
C GLY A 131 11.87 14.02 19.53
N ALA A 132 12.03 12.79 19.99
CA ALA A 132 10.92 11.93 20.38
C ALA A 132 10.27 12.37 21.71
N GLN A 133 8.98 12.06 21.89
CA GLN A 133 8.20 12.54 23.05
C GLN A 133 8.15 11.53 24.20
N PHE A 134 8.58 10.29 23.98
CA PHE A 134 8.64 9.23 25.01
C PHE A 134 9.96 9.25 25.78
N LYS A 135 10.01 8.58 26.91
CA LYS A 135 11.19 8.49 27.78
C LYS A 135 11.91 7.16 27.59
N ALA A 136 13.22 7.18 27.87
CA ALA A 136 14.04 5.98 27.82
C ALA A 136 13.59 4.88 28.82
N SER A 137 12.88 5.26 29.89
CA SER A 137 12.30 4.36 30.89
C SER A 137 10.97 3.73 30.50
N ASP A 138 10.30 4.23 29.47
CA ASP A 138 8.97 3.76 29.09
C ASP A 138 9.04 2.35 28.51
N ARG A 139 7.97 1.58 28.67
CA ARG A 139 7.87 0.24 28.08
C ARG A 139 7.43 0.35 26.62
N VAL A 140 8.06 -0.42 25.74
CA VAL A 140 7.76 -0.38 24.31
C VAL A 140 6.30 -0.70 24.01
N MET A 141 5.67 -1.59 24.76
CA MET A 141 4.25 -1.92 24.58
C MET A 141 3.28 -0.75 24.84
N THR A 142 3.71 0.33 25.50
CA THR A 142 2.87 1.52 25.74
C THR A 142 3.02 2.57 24.66
N LEU A 143 3.95 2.40 23.74
CA LEU A 143 4.25 3.33 22.66
C LEU A 143 3.35 3.08 21.44
N THR A 144 3.04 4.14 20.73
CA THR A 144 2.40 4.06 19.41
C THR A 144 3.35 3.39 18.39
N ILE A 145 2.80 2.91 17.27
CA ILE A 145 3.60 2.30 16.19
C ILE A 145 4.69 3.25 15.68
N ALA A 146 4.36 4.53 15.53
CA ALA A 146 5.32 5.55 15.11
C ALA A 146 6.46 5.74 16.12
N GLU A 147 6.16 5.75 17.42
CA GLU A 147 7.16 5.85 18.47
C GLU A 147 8.02 4.59 18.56
N GLN A 148 7.42 3.41 18.40
CA GLN A 148 8.17 2.16 18.32
C GLN A 148 9.18 2.17 17.16
N GLN A 149 8.80 2.73 16.02
CA GLN A 149 9.71 2.90 14.89
C GLN A 149 10.88 3.85 15.21
N GLN A 150 10.60 4.92 15.95
CA GLN A 150 11.67 5.81 16.44
C GLN A 150 12.62 5.08 17.41
N VAL A 151 12.15 4.11 18.20
CA VAL A 151 13.01 3.25 19.04
C VAL A 151 13.95 2.38 18.19
N GLU A 152 13.50 1.85 17.05
CA GLU A 152 14.37 1.11 16.14
C GLU A 152 15.44 2.00 15.50
N ILE A 153 15.08 3.22 15.12
CA ILE A 153 16.04 4.22 14.63
C ILE A 153 17.01 4.63 15.75
N ALA A 154 16.52 4.84 16.98
CA ALA A 154 17.37 5.12 18.15
C ALA A 154 18.40 4.00 18.37
N ARG A 155 18.01 2.74 18.22
CA ARG A 155 18.90 1.58 18.31
C ARG A 155 19.99 1.61 17.24
N ALA A 156 19.64 1.98 15.99
CA ALA A 156 20.60 2.14 14.91
C ALA A 156 21.60 3.27 15.16
N LEU A 157 21.14 4.41 15.66
CA LEU A 157 21.98 5.55 16.02
C LEU A 157 22.93 5.23 17.19
N HIS A 158 22.41 4.55 18.23
CA HIS A 158 23.26 4.10 19.36
C HIS A 158 24.39 3.19 18.87
N ARG A 159 24.16 2.33 17.89
CA ARG A 159 25.14 1.44 17.27
C ARG A 159 26.07 2.16 16.28
N GLN A 160 25.94 3.46 16.12
CA GLN A 160 26.74 4.28 15.18
C GLN A 160 26.67 3.74 13.75
N SER A 161 25.49 3.31 13.33
CA SER A 161 25.29 2.79 11.98
C SER A 161 25.55 3.85 10.94
N ARG A 162 26.28 3.48 9.89
CA ARG A 162 26.61 4.34 8.74
C ARG A 162 25.66 4.11 7.57
N ILE A 163 25.13 2.91 7.49
CA ILE A 163 24.16 2.47 6.48
C ILE A 163 22.90 2.00 7.21
N LEU A 164 21.80 2.71 6.97
CA LEU A 164 20.49 2.39 7.53
C LEU A 164 19.58 1.88 6.43
N VAL A 165 19.11 0.66 6.55
CA VAL A 165 18.11 0.08 5.65
C VAL A 165 16.75 0.13 6.31
N MET A 166 15.75 0.63 5.61
CA MET A 166 14.37 0.70 6.05
C MET A 166 13.47 -0.06 5.06
N ASP A 167 12.83 -1.13 5.52
CA ASP A 167 11.94 -1.97 4.69
C ASP A 167 10.47 -1.60 4.96
N GLU A 168 9.85 -0.85 4.03
CA GLU A 168 8.47 -0.33 4.07
C GLU A 168 8.08 0.37 5.39
N PRO A 169 8.85 1.37 5.85
CA PRO A 169 8.70 1.92 7.19
C PRO A 169 7.38 2.68 7.43
N THR A 170 6.64 3.02 6.39
CA THR A 170 5.39 3.79 6.47
C THR A 170 4.13 2.92 6.41
N ALA A 171 4.26 1.60 6.31
CA ALA A 171 3.14 0.70 6.03
C ALA A 171 1.98 0.80 7.06
N ALA A 172 2.30 1.12 8.32
CA ALA A 172 1.34 1.21 9.42
C ALA A 172 1.19 2.64 10.00
N LEU A 173 1.75 3.66 9.32
CA LEU A 173 1.74 5.04 9.78
C LEU A 173 0.62 5.87 9.15
N SER A 174 0.07 6.82 9.91
CA SER A 174 -0.78 7.88 9.38
C SER A 174 0.04 8.88 8.55
N SER A 175 -0.62 9.69 7.71
CA SER A 175 0.05 10.70 6.87
C SER A 175 0.89 11.69 7.70
N ARG A 176 0.41 12.10 8.90
CA ARG A 176 1.14 13.01 9.79
C ARG A 176 2.39 12.35 10.39
N GLU A 177 2.30 11.08 10.75
CA GLU A 177 3.43 10.30 11.27
C GLU A 177 4.45 10.02 10.18
N THR A 178 3.99 9.73 8.96
CA THR A 178 4.84 9.57 7.78
C THR A 178 5.66 10.83 7.52
N GLN A 179 5.05 12.02 7.56
CA GLN A 179 5.74 13.28 7.34
C GLN A 179 6.84 13.52 8.39
N ARG A 180 6.55 13.24 9.66
CA ARG A 180 7.57 13.33 10.73
C ARG A 180 8.73 12.36 10.54
N LEU A 181 8.42 11.15 10.07
CA LEU A 181 9.45 10.17 9.73
C LEU A 181 10.32 10.67 8.57
N PHE A 182 9.75 11.28 7.55
CA PHE A 182 10.48 11.86 6.42
C PHE A 182 11.43 12.98 6.85
N GLU A 183 10.95 13.89 7.68
CA GLU A 183 11.80 14.95 8.27
C GLU A 183 13.00 14.37 9.04
N LEU A 184 12.77 13.28 9.79
CA LEU A 184 13.82 12.57 10.49
C LEU A 184 14.82 11.91 9.51
N ILE A 185 14.33 11.22 8.48
CA ILE A 185 15.16 10.57 7.45
C ILE A 185 16.05 11.59 6.74
N LEU A 186 15.48 12.73 6.32
CA LEU A 186 16.21 13.81 5.66
C LEU A 186 17.31 14.38 6.56
N ARG A 187 17.03 14.60 7.84
CA ARG A 187 18.02 15.06 8.81
C ARG A 187 19.17 14.06 8.98
N LEU A 188 18.87 12.76 9.07
CA LEU A 188 19.89 11.71 9.19
C LEU A 188 20.78 11.63 7.92
N ARG A 189 20.18 11.79 6.74
CA ARG A 189 20.92 11.89 5.48
C ARG A 189 21.90 13.10 5.51
N ASP A 190 21.41 14.26 5.95
CA ASP A 190 22.20 15.51 6.00
C ASP A 190 23.34 15.40 7.02
N GLU A 191 23.20 14.55 8.05
CA GLU A 191 24.27 14.16 8.97
C GLU A 191 25.28 13.17 8.35
N GLY A 192 25.10 12.77 7.08
CA GLY A 192 26.02 11.90 6.33
C GLY A 192 25.68 10.41 6.35
N MET A 193 24.54 10.03 6.95
CA MET A 193 24.08 8.63 6.95
C MET A 193 23.62 8.21 5.55
N ALA A 194 24.07 7.07 5.08
CA ALA A 194 23.55 6.44 3.87
C ALA A 194 22.27 5.67 4.19
N ILE A 195 21.19 5.93 3.47
CA ILE A 195 19.89 5.35 3.75
C ILE A 195 19.40 4.57 2.54
N ILE A 196 19.12 3.28 2.71
CA ILE A 196 18.45 2.45 1.70
C ILE A 196 16.98 2.37 2.09
N TYR A 197 16.13 2.99 1.28
CA TYR A 197 14.70 3.11 1.53
C TYR A 197 13.91 2.19 0.61
N ILE A 198 13.29 1.15 1.16
CA ILE A 198 12.46 0.24 0.38
C ILE A 198 11.02 0.68 0.50
N SER A 199 10.40 0.99 -0.62
CA SER A 199 8.98 1.29 -0.73
C SER A 199 8.45 0.87 -2.09
N HIS A 200 7.16 0.55 -2.13
CA HIS A 200 6.41 0.39 -3.37
C HIS A 200 5.54 1.63 -3.68
N ARG A 201 5.55 2.64 -2.80
CA ARG A 201 4.77 3.89 -2.92
C ARG A 201 5.60 4.94 -3.63
N MET A 202 5.19 5.28 -4.85
CA MET A 202 5.93 6.27 -5.67
C MET A 202 6.02 7.65 -5.02
N ALA A 203 4.94 8.11 -4.35
CA ALA A 203 4.94 9.41 -3.68
C ALA A 203 6.07 9.55 -2.67
N GLU A 204 6.32 8.51 -1.84
CA GLU A 204 7.40 8.49 -0.86
C GLU A 204 8.77 8.58 -1.52
N VAL A 205 8.94 7.85 -2.63
CA VAL A 205 10.19 7.82 -3.39
C VAL A 205 10.48 9.18 -4.03
N TYR A 206 9.47 9.85 -4.59
CA TYR A 206 9.62 11.20 -5.14
C TYR A 206 9.98 12.23 -4.08
N GLU A 207 9.44 12.09 -2.87
CA GLU A 207 9.68 13.04 -1.79
C GLU A 207 11.10 12.88 -1.20
N LEU A 208 11.53 11.64 -0.97
CA LEU A 208 12.73 11.35 -0.21
C LEU A 208 13.99 11.11 -1.04
N SER A 209 13.88 10.44 -2.21
CA SER A 209 15.03 9.76 -2.80
C SER A 209 15.91 10.67 -3.63
N ASP A 210 17.23 10.53 -3.48
CA ASP A 210 18.24 11.14 -4.35
C ASP A 210 18.47 10.26 -5.60
N ARG A 211 18.33 8.94 -5.43
CA ARG A 211 18.44 7.92 -6.48
C ARG A 211 17.48 6.78 -6.22
N VAL A 212 17.02 6.15 -7.30
CA VAL A 212 16.15 4.97 -7.25
C VAL A 212 16.77 3.86 -8.08
N SER A 213 16.92 2.68 -7.52
CA SER A 213 17.22 1.44 -8.26
C SER A 213 15.99 0.56 -8.32
N VAL A 214 15.78 -0.08 -9.46
CA VAL A 214 14.64 -0.96 -9.69
C VAL A 214 15.10 -2.40 -9.85
N LEU A 215 14.49 -3.30 -9.07
CA LEU A 215 14.62 -4.75 -9.23
C LEU A 215 13.36 -5.33 -9.87
N ARG A 216 13.54 -6.29 -10.76
CA ARG A 216 12.45 -7.08 -11.36
C ARG A 216 12.92 -8.51 -11.58
N ASP A 217 12.14 -9.50 -11.14
CA ASP A 217 12.40 -10.94 -11.30
C ASP A 217 13.79 -11.39 -10.81
N GLY A 218 14.27 -10.78 -9.72
CA GLY A 218 15.59 -11.04 -9.14
C GLY A 218 16.75 -10.40 -9.90
N GLN A 219 16.51 -9.48 -10.80
CA GLN A 219 17.52 -8.79 -11.60
C GLN A 219 17.49 -7.28 -11.37
N TYR A 220 18.64 -6.63 -11.50
CA TYR A 220 18.75 -5.18 -11.56
C TYR A 220 18.32 -4.69 -12.95
N VAL A 221 17.34 -3.81 -13.01
CA VAL A 221 16.81 -3.25 -14.27
C VAL A 221 17.51 -1.93 -14.63
N GLY A 222 17.82 -1.11 -13.64
CA GLY A 222 18.45 0.18 -13.83
C GLY A 222 18.26 1.09 -12.64
N SER A 223 18.83 2.33 -12.72
CA SER A 223 18.62 3.36 -11.72
C SER A 223 18.34 4.72 -12.35
N LEU A 224 17.57 5.54 -11.63
CA LEU A 224 17.27 6.92 -11.97
C LEU A 224 17.74 7.83 -10.85
N VAL A 225 18.35 8.96 -11.19
CA VAL A 225 18.67 10.05 -10.25
C VAL A 225 17.45 10.96 -10.11
N ARG A 226 17.36 11.72 -9.01
CA ARG A 226 16.24 12.59 -8.64
C ARG A 226 15.70 13.42 -9.81
N ASP A 227 16.57 14.10 -10.54
CA ASP A 227 16.18 14.99 -11.65
C ASP A 227 15.57 14.25 -12.86
N LYS A 228 15.76 12.93 -12.95
CA LYS A 228 15.25 12.09 -14.01
C LYS A 228 14.09 11.18 -13.55
N LEU A 229 13.66 11.33 -12.29
CA LEU A 229 12.55 10.55 -11.77
C LEU A 229 11.24 10.94 -12.45
N ASN A 230 10.57 9.98 -13.05
CA ASN A 230 9.23 10.14 -13.59
C ASN A 230 8.44 8.83 -13.45
N ALA A 231 7.13 8.95 -13.19
CA ALA A 231 6.27 7.81 -12.92
C ALA A 231 6.19 6.82 -14.08
N PRO A 232 5.99 7.25 -15.35
CA PRO A 232 5.94 6.33 -16.48
C PRO A 232 7.19 5.45 -16.60
N GLU A 233 8.38 6.02 -16.44
CA GLU A 233 9.64 5.29 -16.56
C GLU A 233 9.84 4.32 -15.39
N LEU A 234 9.57 4.75 -14.14
CA LEU A 234 9.65 3.86 -12.98
C LEU A 234 8.71 2.65 -13.12
N VAL A 235 7.45 2.88 -13.53
CA VAL A 235 6.51 1.80 -13.78
C VAL A 235 7.00 0.88 -14.88
N ARG A 236 7.49 1.44 -15.99
CA ARG A 236 8.07 0.66 -17.09
C ARG A 236 9.21 -0.23 -16.60
N MET A 237 10.11 0.30 -15.77
CA MET A 237 11.21 -0.47 -15.19
C MET A 237 10.71 -1.58 -14.26
N MET A 238 9.72 -1.29 -13.41
CA MET A 238 9.18 -2.24 -12.43
C MET A 238 8.41 -3.38 -13.09
N VAL A 239 7.53 -3.05 -14.05
CA VAL A 239 6.57 -4.00 -14.66
C VAL A 239 7.05 -4.55 -16.01
N GLY A 240 7.93 -3.81 -16.71
CA GLY A 240 8.44 -4.17 -18.03
C GLY A 240 7.57 -3.72 -19.20
N ARG A 241 6.50 -2.96 -18.93
CA ARG A 241 5.57 -2.40 -19.92
C ARG A 241 5.15 -0.98 -19.55
N PRO A 242 4.70 -0.15 -20.52
CA PRO A 242 4.26 1.21 -20.28
C PRO A 242 3.09 1.30 -19.29
N LEU A 243 2.96 2.43 -18.60
CA LEU A 243 1.86 2.70 -17.67
C LEU A 243 0.48 2.64 -18.36
N SER A 244 0.39 3.10 -19.62
CA SER A 244 -0.82 3.00 -20.44
C SER A 244 -1.35 1.58 -20.54
N ASP A 245 -0.46 0.60 -20.65
CA ASP A 245 -0.80 -0.81 -20.82
C ASP A 245 -1.28 -1.46 -19.51
N LEU A 246 -1.07 -0.79 -18.36
CA LEU A 246 -1.57 -1.27 -17.07
C LEU A 246 -3.08 -1.14 -16.96
N PHE A 247 -3.61 -0.01 -17.40
CA PHE A 247 -5.06 0.25 -17.28
C PHE A 247 -5.86 -0.52 -18.32
N ASN A 248 -5.26 -0.72 -19.52
CA ASN A 248 -5.82 -1.49 -20.65
C ASN A 248 -7.33 -1.27 -20.85
N LYS A 249 -7.74 0.02 -20.65
CA LYS A 249 -9.14 0.40 -20.69
C LYS A 249 -9.63 0.47 -22.12
N GLU A 250 -10.60 -0.38 -22.46
CA GLU A 250 -11.37 -0.24 -23.68
C GLU A 250 -12.40 0.88 -23.48
N ARG A 251 -12.19 2.00 -24.17
CA ARG A 251 -13.06 3.19 -24.07
C ARG A 251 -14.33 3.10 -24.95
N ASP A 252 -14.47 2.01 -25.71
CA ASP A 252 -15.55 1.84 -26.68
C ASP A 252 -16.73 1.00 -26.14
N ILE A 253 -16.83 0.79 -24.82
CA ILE A 253 -17.99 0.14 -24.24
C ILE A 253 -19.17 1.12 -24.29
N PRO A 254 -20.26 0.82 -25.03
CA PRO A 254 -21.42 1.70 -25.09
C PRO A 254 -22.00 1.90 -23.68
N ARG A 255 -22.19 3.15 -23.28
CA ARG A 255 -22.85 3.48 -22.04
C ARG A 255 -24.31 2.99 -22.09
N GLY A 256 -24.67 2.07 -21.19
CA GLY A 256 -26.04 1.54 -21.08
C GLY A 256 -27.00 2.50 -20.37
N GLN A 257 -28.15 1.99 -19.98
CA GLN A 257 -29.11 2.76 -19.17
C GLN A 257 -28.55 3.07 -17.77
N PRO A 258 -29.03 4.15 -17.12
CA PRO A 258 -28.71 4.42 -15.73
C PRO A 258 -29.07 3.23 -14.85
N ARG A 259 -28.08 2.70 -14.12
CA ARG A 259 -28.26 1.55 -13.25
C ARG A 259 -28.32 1.94 -11.77
N LEU A 260 -27.52 2.92 -11.39
CA LEU A 260 -27.57 3.58 -10.09
C LEU A 260 -27.76 5.05 -10.29
N ARG A 261 -28.80 5.63 -9.69
CA ARG A 261 -29.00 7.07 -9.57
C ARG A 261 -29.15 7.43 -8.10
N VAL A 262 -28.44 8.43 -7.69
CA VAL A 262 -28.49 8.96 -6.33
C VAL A 262 -28.82 10.44 -6.45
N GLU A 263 -29.86 10.92 -5.77
CA GLU A 263 -30.31 12.30 -5.78
C GLU A 263 -30.35 12.86 -4.35
N ASP A 264 -29.61 13.92 -4.11
CA ASP A 264 -29.54 14.68 -2.86
C ASP A 264 -29.34 13.82 -1.60
N LEU A 265 -28.60 12.73 -1.72
CA LEU A 265 -28.33 11.79 -0.62
C LEU A 265 -27.48 12.44 0.44
N THR A 266 -27.91 12.35 1.71
CA THR A 266 -27.21 12.97 2.86
C THR A 266 -27.41 12.15 4.14
N ASP A 267 -26.42 12.22 5.06
CA ASP A 267 -26.53 11.71 6.43
C ASP A 267 -26.94 12.81 7.44
N GLY A 268 -27.18 14.03 6.96
CA GLY A 268 -27.48 15.18 7.79
C GLY A 268 -26.29 15.73 8.58
N GLY A 269 -25.10 15.20 8.33
CA GLY A 269 -23.87 15.57 9.05
C GLY A 269 -22.69 15.81 8.10
N LYS A 270 -21.83 14.80 7.95
CA LYS A 270 -20.60 14.88 7.14
C LYS A 270 -20.91 14.94 5.65
N ILE A 271 -21.88 14.16 5.17
CA ILE A 271 -22.27 14.14 3.75
C ILE A 271 -23.43 15.11 3.55
N LYS A 272 -23.17 16.15 2.78
CA LYS A 272 -24.16 17.13 2.31
C LYS A 272 -24.92 16.54 1.13
N PRO A 273 -26.10 17.09 0.74
CA PRO A 273 -26.83 16.60 -0.41
C PRO A 273 -25.92 16.41 -1.63
N SER A 274 -25.86 15.18 -2.11
CA SER A 274 -24.95 14.75 -3.17
C SER A 274 -25.68 13.86 -4.17
N SER A 275 -25.47 14.13 -5.46
CA SER A 275 -26.14 13.46 -6.55
C SER A 275 -25.12 12.88 -7.54
N LEU A 276 -25.31 11.64 -7.97
CA LEU A 276 -24.48 10.96 -8.97
C LEU A 276 -25.30 9.93 -9.76
N VAL A 277 -24.80 9.58 -10.94
CA VAL A 277 -25.39 8.53 -11.78
C VAL A 277 -24.28 7.61 -12.27
N VAL A 278 -24.51 6.30 -12.23
CA VAL A 278 -23.64 5.27 -12.81
C VAL A 278 -24.45 4.43 -13.79
N HIS A 279 -23.97 4.30 -15.03
CA HIS A 279 -24.67 3.56 -16.07
C HIS A 279 -24.15 2.11 -16.16
N ALA A 280 -24.96 1.24 -16.74
CA ALA A 280 -24.52 -0.13 -17.03
C ALA A 280 -23.31 -0.11 -17.97
N GLY A 281 -22.26 -0.89 -17.61
CA GLY A 281 -21.01 -0.94 -18.37
C GLY A 281 -20.07 0.24 -18.16
N GLU A 282 -20.38 1.17 -17.27
CA GLU A 282 -19.58 2.37 -16.99
C GLU A 282 -18.72 2.18 -15.73
N ILE A 283 -17.50 2.69 -15.77
CA ILE A 283 -16.62 2.85 -14.60
C ILE A 283 -16.58 4.34 -14.24
N VAL A 284 -17.27 4.72 -13.17
CA VAL A 284 -17.29 6.09 -12.66
C VAL A 284 -16.30 6.23 -11.52
N GLY A 285 -15.37 7.18 -11.65
CA GLY A 285 -14.42 7.52 -10.58
C GLY A 285 -15.08 8.47 -9.56
N LEU A 286 -14.84 8.24 -8.28
CA LEU A 286 -15.16 9.17 -7.21
C LEU A 286 -13.86 9.62 -6.55
N ALA A 287 -13.40 10.81 -6.94
CA ALA A 287 -12.14 11.41 -6.50
C ALA A 287 -12.36 12.49 -5.42
N GLY A 288 -11.28 12.97 -4.82
CA GLY A 288 -11.27 14.02 -3.79
C GLY A 288 -10.16 13.83 -2.78
N LEU A 289 -9.91 14.83 -1.97
CA LEU A 289 -8.90 14.76 -0.90
C LEU A 289 -9.29 13.74 0.19
N VAL A 290 -8.30 13.31 0.96
CA VAL A 290 -8.54 12.44 2.13
C VAL A 290 -9.49 13.15 3.09
N GLY A 291 -10.55 12.45 3.50
CA GLY A 291 -11.59 13.01 4.36
C GLY A 291 -12.71 13.78 3.64
N ALA A 292 -12.69 13.88 2.30
CA ALA A 292 -13.71 14.57 1.51
C ALA A 292 -15.11 13.93 1.59
N GLY A 293 -15.24 12.69 2.10
CA GLY A 293 -16.53 12.02 2.27
C GLY A 293 -16.82 10.89 1.29
N ARG A 294 -15.86 10.50 0.46
CA ARG A 294 -16.02 9.48 -0.59
C ARG A 294 -16.53 8.14 -0.07
N SER A 295 -15.81 7.55 0.89
CA SER A 295 -16.18 6.28 1.52
C SER A 295 -17.51 6.37 2.28
N GLU A 296 -17.76 7.52 2.94
CA GLU A 296 -19.00 7.74 3.66
C GLU A 296 -20.22 7.79 2.71
N LEU A 297 -20.09 8.42 1.53
CA LEU A 297 -21.14 8.41 0.51
C LEU A 297 -21.40 6.99 -0.01
N ALA A 298 -20.35 6.21 -0.26
CA ALA A 298 -20.47 4.79 -0.64
C ALA A 298 -21.18 3.96 0.45
N GLN A 299 -20.83 4.21 1.73
CA GLN A 299 -21.47 3.56 2.87
C GLN A 299 -22.97 3.92 3.02
N LEU A 300 -23.37 5.15 2.65
CA LEU A 300 -24.78 5.54 2.60
C LEU A 300 -25.53 4.76 1.51
N ILE A 301 -24.93 4.66 0.31
CA ILE A 301 -25.53 3.91 -0.81
C ILE A 301 -25.67 2.43 -0.47
N PHE A 302 -24.70 1.86 0.23
CA PHE A 302 -24.71 0.43 0.61
C PHE A 302 -25.49 0.13 1.90
N GLY A 303 -26.03 1.16 2.58
CA GLY A 303 -26.81 0.97 3.81
C GLY A 303 -26.01 0.63 5.06
N VAL A 304 -24.68 0.83 5.08
CA VAL A 304 -23.83 0.78 6.29
C VAL A 304 -24.12 1.98 7.18
N ARG A 305 -24.33 3.15 6.57
CA ARG A 305 -24.78 4.38 7.21
C ARG A 305 -26.22 4.66 6.82
N LYS A 306 -26.98 5.30 7.72
CA LYS A 306 -28.36 5.69 7.45
C LYS A 306 -28.38 7.03 6.74
N ALA A 307 -29.06 7.10 5.59
CA ALA A 307 -29.41 8.35 4.96
C ALA A 307 -30.54 9.03 5.75
N THR A 308 -30.45 10.36 5.87
CA THR A 308 -31.50 11.18 6.49
C THR A 308 -32.43 11.82 5.45
N ALA A 309 -31.94 11.99 4.22
CA ALA A 309 -32.71 12.46 3.08
C ALA A 309 -32.03 12.04 1.77
N GLY A 310 -32.73 12.21 0.66
CA GLY A 310 -32.33 11.85 -0.70
C GLY A 310 -33.01 10.59 -1.20
N VAL A 311 -32.79 10.27 -2.48
CA VAL A 311 -33.39 9.13 -3.16
C VAL A 311 -32.27 8.29 -3.79
N ILE A 312 -32.41 6.98 -3.71
CA ILE A 312 -31.58 6.01 -4.46
C ILE A 312 -32.53 5.30 -5.44
N GLU A 313 -32.14 5.25 -6.71
CA GLU A 313 -32.85 4.48 -7.74
C GLU A 313 -31.91 3.43 -8.31
N ILE A 314 -32.45 2.23 -8.51
CA ILE A 314 -31.76 1.11 -9.18
C ILE A 314 -32.59 0.70 -10.38
N ASP A 315 -31.98 0.72 -11.57
CA ASP A 315 -32.63 0.46 -12.86
C ASP A 315 -33.90 1.33 -13.07
N GLY A 316 -33.91 2.56 -12.53
CA GLY A 316 -35.03 3.51 -12.64
C GLY A 316 -36.12 3.38 -11.58
N GLU A 317 -35.99 2.39 -10.68
CA GLU A 317 -36.95 2.19 -9.59
C GLU A 317 -36.39 2.75 -8.27
N PRO A 318 -37.14 3.60 -7.55
CA PRO A 318 -36.72 4.12 -6.26
C PRO A 318 -36.68 2.99 -5.21
N VAL A 319 -35.59 2.95 -4.45
CA VAL A 319 -35.38 1.94 -3.40
C VAL A 319 -34.98 2.61 -2.09
N VAL A 320 -35.33 1.96 -0.98
CA VAL A 320 -34.89 2.35 0.36
C VAL A 320 -33.98 1.27 0.88
N ILE A 321 -32.76 1.64 1.28
CA ILE A 321 -31.74 0.71 1.75
C ILE A 321 -31.40 1.04 3.20
N HIS A 322 -31.82 0.14 4.12
CA HIS A 322 -31.59 0.30 5.55
C HIS A 322 -30.42 -0.53 6.09
N SER A 323 -29.95 -1.49 5.29
CA SER A 323 -28.88 -2.42 5.69
C SER A 323 -28.06 -2.92 4.51
N PRO A 324 -26.82 -3.35 4.73
CA PRO A 324 -26.00 -4.01 3.71
C PRO A 324 -26.67 -5.24 3.08
N ARG A 325 -27.51 -5.94 3.85
CA ARG A 325 -28.24 -7.09 3.37
C ARG A 325 -29.22 -6.73 2.24
N GLU A 326 -29.99 -5.68 2.45
CA GLU A 326 -30.94 -5.19 1.43
C GLU A 326 -30.19 -4.71 0.18
N ALA A 327 -29.02 -4.06 0.33
CA ALA A 327 -28.19 -3.68 -0.80
C ALA A 327 -27.70 -4.89 -1.60
N ILE A 328 -27.28 -5.97 -0.92
CA ILE A 328 -26.85 -7.21 -1.57
C ILE A 328 -28.01 -7.85 -2.32
N ASP A 329 -29.20 -7.92 -1.72
CA ASP A 329 -30.39 -8.49 -2.35
C ASP A 329 -30.82 -7.68 -3.59
N LEU A 330 -30.54 -6.37 -3.62
CA LEU A 330 -30.71 -5.49 -4.78
C LEU A 330 -29.57 -5.60 -5.81
N GLY A 331 -28.58 -6.47 -5.60
CA GLY A 331 -27.46 -6.71 -6.51
C GLY A 331 -26.34 -5.66 -6.43
N ILE A 332 -26.18 -5.00 -5.28
CA ILE A 332 -25.05 -4.10 -5.03
C ILE A 332 -23.96 -4.87 -4.29
N GLY A 333 -22.73 -4.84 -4.82
CA GLY A 333 -21.52 -5.30 -4.11
C GLY A 333 -20.73 -4.11 -3.60
N PHE A 334 -20.06 -4.24 -2.44
CA PHE A 334 -19.22 -3.19 -1.86
C PHE A 334 -17.89 -3.73 -1.32
N LEU A 335 -16.81 -3.41 -2.02
CA LEU A 335 -15.45 -3.66 -1.57
C LEU A 335 -15.00 -2.51 -0.67
N THR A 336 -14.61 -2.81 0.56
CA THR A 336 -14.24 -1.85 1.60
C THR A 336 -12.76 -1.46 1.53
N GLU A 337 -12.42 -0.24 1.98
CA GLU A 337 -11.07 0.30 1.98
C GLU A 337 -10.05 -0.58 2.74
N ASN A 338 -10.43 -1.08 3.93
CA ASN A 338 -9.56 -1.91 4.76
C ASN A 338 -9.90 -3.39 4.63
N ARG A 339 -9.20 -4.08 3.73
CA ARG A 339 -9.44 -5.50 3.46
C ARG A 339 -9.23 -6.43 4.66
N LYS A 340 -8.31 -6.07 5.60
CA LYS A 340 -7.96 -6.92 6.74
C LYS A 340 -8.93 -6.79 7.91
N GLU A 341 -9.45 -5.59 8.14
CA GLU A 341 -10.32 -5.30 9.30
C GLU A 341 -11.80 -5.35 8.94
N GLN A 342 -12.15 -4.98 7.69
CA GLN A 342 -13.53 -4.82 7.24
C GLN A 342 -13.91 -5.77 6.09
N GLY A 343 -12.91 -6.33 5.41
CA GLY A 343 -13.12 -7.10 4.20
C GLY A 343 -13.08 -8.61 4.42
N LEU A 344 -11.94 -9.16 4.80
CA LEU A 344 -11.71 -10.59 4.87
C LEU A 344 -11.73 -11.13 6.30
N PHE A 345 -12.23 -12.33 6.45
CA PHE A 345 -12.04 -13.14 7.65
C PHE A 345 -10.74 -13.94 7.46
N LEU A 346 -9.63 -13.42 7.98
CA LEU A 346 -8.29 -13.93 7.70
C LEU A 346 -8.06 -15.36 8.20
N GLU A 347 -8.74 -15.76 9.28
CA GLU A 347 -8.67 -17.12 9.85
C GLU A 347 -9.52 -18.15 9.10
N LEU A 348 -10.48 -17.69 8.29
CA LEU A 348 -11.32 -18.56 7.48
C LEU A 348 -10.64 -18.93 6.16
N ALA A 349 -11.13 -20.02 5.56
CA ALA A 349 -10.67 -20.50 4.26
C ALA A 349 -11.02 -19.51 3.14
N ALA A 350 -10.29 -19.59 2.03
CA ALA A 350 -10.61 -18.82 0.82
C ALA A 350 -12.05 -19.11 0.34
N GLN A 351 -12.46 -20.38 0.30
CA GLN A 351 -13.82 -20.79 -0.03
C GLN A 351 -14.87 -20.10 0.82
N GLU A 352 -14.70 -20.10 2.16
CA GLU A 352 -15.65 -19.48 3.09
C GLU A 352 -15.73 -17.96 2.85
N ASN A 353 -14.59 -17.30 2.61
CA ASN A 353 -14.57 -15.90 2.27
C ASN A 353 -15.29 -15.57 0.95
N ILE A 354 -15.17 -16.41 -0.07
CA ILE A 354 -15.85 -16.23 -1.37
C ILE A 354 -17.36 -16.39 -1.21
N THR A 355 -17.80 -17.48 -0.54
CA THR A 355 -19.21 -17.87 -0.53
C THR A 355 -20.04 -17.19 0.55
N MET A 356 -19.42 -16.42 1.44
CA MET A 356 -20.08 -15.77 2.57
C MET A 356 -21.30 -14.92 2.17
N ALA A 357 -21.18 -14.15 1.10
CA ALA A 357 -22.28 -13.30 0.62
C ALA A 357 -23.41 -14.07 -0.06
N THR A 358 -23.21 -15.36 -0.36
CA THR A 358 -24.19 -16.20 -1.06
C THR A 358 -24.80 -17.28 -0.18
N LEU A 359 -24.43 -17.34 1.11
CA LEU A 359 -24.79 -18.44 2.00
C LEU A 359 -26.31 -18.73 2.04
N GLU A 360 -27.15 -17.69 2.20
CA GLU A 360 -28.59 -17.87 2.27
C GLU A 360 -29.19 -18.26 0.92
N ARG A 361 -28.75 -17.65 -0.18
CA ARG A 361 -29.17 -18.00 -1.54
C ARG A 361 -28.90 -19.47 -1.86
N ASP A 362 -27.76 -19.98 -1.37
CA ASP A 362 -27.21 -21.28 -1.73
C ASP A 362 -27.50 -22.37 -0.67
N ALA A 363 -28.12 -22.02 0.46
CA ALA A 363 -28.56 -22.96 1.47
C ALA A 363 -29.89 -23.62 1.07
N THR A 364 -30.08 -24.89 1.44
CA THR A 364 -31.30 -25.62 1.27
C THR A 364 -31.75 -26.11 2.63
N TRP A 365 -32.97 -25.72 3.08
CA TRP A 365 -33.51 -26.04 4.40
C TRP A 365 -32.56 -25.64 5.57
N GLY A 366 -31.88 -24.50 5.44
CA GLY A 366 -30.88 -24.03 6.42
C GLY A 366 -29.54 -24.76 6.41
N MET A 367 -29.37 -25.75 5.54
CA MET A 367 -28.12 -26.48 5.37
C MET A 367 -27.32 -25.95 4.19
N LEU A 368 -26.01 -25.74 4.41
CA LEU A 368 -25.09 -25.28 3.38
C LEU A 368 -24.86 -26.40 2.35
N ASN A 369 -25.03 -26.08 1.07
CA ASN A 369 -24.68 -26.97 -0.02
C ASN A 369 -23.17 -26.91 -0.30
N ARG A 370 -22.41 -27.81 0.33
CA ARG A 370 -20.93 -27.84 0.21
C ARG A 370 -20.44 -28.03 -1.22
N ARG A 371 -21.15 -28.79 -2.05
CA ARG A 371 -20.78 -28.99 -3.46
C ARG A 371 -20.94 -27.69 -4.24
N LYS A 372 -22.05 -26.99 -4.06
CA LYS A 372 -22.31 -25.70 -4.71
C LYS A 372 -21.28 -24.65 -4.25
N ALA A 373 -20.97 -24.59 -2.96
CA ALA A 373 -19.94 -23.72 -2.41
C ALA A 373 -18.55 -24.01 -3.02
N GLN A 374 -18.21 -25.28 -3.20
CA GLN A 374 -16.97 -25.68 -3.86
C GLN A 374 -16.93 -25.21 -5.32
N THR A 375 -17.98 -25.45 -6.10
CA THR A 375 -18.06 -25.02 -7.51
C THR A 375 -17.92 -23.50 -7.61
N ILE A 376 -18.68 -22.72 -6.82
CA ILE A 376 -18.61 -21.25 -6.82
C ILE A 376 -17.19 -20.76 -6.50
N SER A 377 -16.53 -21.38 -5.52
CA SER A 377 -15.17 -20.97 -5.17
C SER A 377 -14.14 -21.33 -6.21
N ASP A 378 -14.23 -22.52 -6.82
CA ASP A 378 -13.32 -22.97 -7.87
C ASP A 378 -13.47 -22.09 -9.13
N ASP A 379 -14.71 -21.79 -9.54
CA ASP A 379 -15.01 -20.88 -10.65
C ASP A 379 -14.46 -19.47 -10.39
N ALA A 380 -14.65 -18.93 -9.19
CA ALA A 380 -14.15 -17.61 -8.83
C ALA A 380 -12.62 -17.56 -8.75
N ILE A 381 -11.98 -18.60 -8.22
CA ILE A 381 -10.50 -18.73 -8.17
C ILE A 381 -9.94 -18.76 -9.59
N GLN A 382 -10.56 -19.51 -10.50
CA GLN A 382 -10.16 -19.60 -11.88
C GLN A 382 -10.40 -18.30 -12.63
N LEU A 383 -11.58 -17.70 -12.53
CA LEU A 383 -11.97 -16.47 -13.23
C LEU A 383 -11.05 -15.31 -12.88
N LEU A 384 -10.72 -15.15 -11.58
CA LEU A 384 -9.89 -14.05 -11.09
C LEU A 384 -8.40 -14.41 -10.99
N ASN A 385 -8.01 -15.59 -11.46
CA ASN A 385 -6.64 -16.08 -11.41
C ASN A 385 -6.02 -15.91 -10.00
N ILE A 386 -6.75 -16.41 -8.97
CA ILE A 386 -6.28 -16.35 -7.59
C ILE A 386 -5.26 -17.46 -7.38
N ARG A 387 -4.02 -17.09 -7.02
CA ARG A 387 -2.95 -18.06 -6.81
C ARG A 387 -3.04 -18.68 -5.42
N VAL A 388 -3.77 -19.78 -5.32
CA VAL A 388 -3.96 -20.58 -4.11
C VAL A 388 -3.67 -22.06 -4.41
N PRO A 389 -3.06 -22.82 -3.49
CA PRO A 389 -2.85 -24.24 -3.68
C PRO A 389 -4.17 -25.04 -3.70
N HIS A 390 -5.17 -24.61 -2.93
CA HIS A 390 -6.53 -25.15 -2.87
C HIS A 390 -7.46 -24.16 -2.16
N ALA A 391 -8.76 -24.27 -2.38
CA ALA A 391 -9.77 -23.34 -1.83
C ALA A 391 -9.88 -23.36 -0.29
N GLN A 392 -9.33 -24.37 0.39
CA GLN A 392 -9.36 -24.50 1.85
C GLN A 392 -8.19 -23.78 2.55
N VAL A 393 -7.28 -23.10 1.81
CA VAL A 393 -6.20 -22.35 2.42
C VAL A 393 -6.75 -21.14 3.18
N ARG A 394 -6.18 -20.80 4.35
CA ARG A 394 -6.57 -19.62 5.12
C ARG A 394 -6.25 -18.35 4.36
N ALA A 395 -7.19 -17.40 4.34
CA ALA A 395 -7.05 -16.12 3.66
C ALA A 395 -5.86 -15.29 4.18
N GLY A 396 -5.56 -15.38 5.47
CA GLY A 396 -4.44 -14.67 6.10
C GLY A 396 -3.06 -15.04 5.56
N GLY A 397 -2.88 -16.27 5.02
CA GLY A 397 -1.62 -16.74 4.43
C GLY A 397 -1.39 -16.28 2.98
N LEU A 398 -2.34 -15.60 2.36
CA LEU A 398 -2.23 -15.16 0.98
C LEU A 398 -1.49 -13.82 0.84
N SER A 399 -0.83 -13.61 -0.30
CA SER A 399 -0.27 -12.30 -0.65
C SER A 399 -1.35 -11.22 -0.76
N GLY A 400 -0.98 -9.95 -0.58
CA GLY A 400 -1.92 -8.81 -0.63
C GLY A 400 -2.77 -8.77 -1.91
N GLY A 401 -2.17 -9.03 -3.08
CA GLY A 401 -2.90 -9.10 -4.35
C GLY A 401 -3.90 -10.26 -4.41
N ASN A 402 -3.56 -11.44 -3.89
CA ASN A 402 -4.49 -12.56 -3.82
C ASN A 402 -5.59 -12.34 -2.79
N GLN A 403 -5.31 -11.71 -1.65
CA GLN A 403 -6.32 -11.28 -0.69
C GLN A 403 -7.33 -10.29 -1.31
N GLN A 404 -6.83 -9.33 -2.10
CA GLN A 404 -7.70 -8.36 -2.78
C GLN A 404 -8.60 -9.04 -3.82
N LYS A 405 -8.02 -9.93 -4.64
CA LYS A 405 -8.80 -10.73 -5.59
C LYS A 405 -9.81 -11.64 -4.89
N LEU A 406 -9.45 -12.20 -3.74
CA LEU A 406 -10.35 -12.99 -2.92
C LEU A 406 -11.54 -12.15 -2.41
N LEU A 407 -11.30 -10.89 -2.03
CA LEU A 407 -12.37 -9.99 -1.61
C LEU A 407 -13.28 -9.59 -2.78
N ILE A 408 -12.72 -9.33 -3.96
CA ILE A 408 -13.49 -9.07 -5.18
C ILE A 408 -14.33 -10.30 -5.56
N SER A 409 -13.78 -11.52 -5.43
CA SER A 409 -14.47 -12.76 -5.79
C SER A 409 -15.74 -13.01 -4.97
N ARG A 410 -15.79 -12.57 -3.71
CA ARG A 410 -17.01 -12.58 -2.88
C ARG A 410 -18.16 -11.85 -3.56
N TRP A 411 -17.86 -10.67 -4.11
CA TRP A 411 -18.84 -9.83 -4.77
C TRP A 411 -19.20 -10.37 -6.16
N VAL A 412 -18.22 -10.88 -6.89
CA VAL A 412 -18.48 -11.57 -8.18
C VAL A 412 -19.42 -12.77 -7.99
N ALA A 413 -19.28 -13.52 -6.89
CA ALA A 413 -20.13 -14.68 -6.58
C ALA A 413 -21.62 -14.37 -6.41
N ILE A 414 -21.99 -13.14 -6.05
CA ILE A 414 -23.40 -12.72 -5.99
C ILE A 414 -23.97 -12.36 -7.37
N GLY A 415 -23.13 -12.12 -8.39
CA GLY A 415 -23.55 -11.63 -9.71
C GLY A 415 -24.02 -10.17 -9.63
N PRO A 416 -23.17 -9.21 -9.23
CA PRO A 416 -23.61 -7.86 -8.91
C PRO A 416 -24.01 -7.11 -10.18
N ARG A 417 -25.06 -6.28 -10.08
CA ARG A 417 -25.44 -5.31 -11.10
C ARG A 417 -24.69 -3.99 -10.93
N ILE A 418 -24.40 -3.65 -9.67
CA ILE A 418 -23.66 -2.47 -9.26
C ILE A 418 -22.51 -2.92 -8.36
N LEU A 419 -21.29 -2.42 -8.62
CA LEU A 419 -20.13 -2.74 -7.81
C LEU A 419 -19.46 -1.43 -7.34
N ILE A 420 -19.45 -1.21 -6.04
CA ILE A 420 -18.73 -0.11 -5.41
C ILE A 420 -17.39 -0.64 -4.95
N LEU A 421 -16.30 0.01 -5.36
CA LEU A 421 -14.93 -0.38 -5.07
C LEU A 421 -14.22 0.76 -4.33
N ASP A 422 -14.03 0.62 -3.02
CA ASP A 422 -13.32 1.61 -2.21
C ASP A 422 -11.85 1.21 -2.07
N GLU A 423 -10.97 1.99 -2.69
CA GLU A 423 -9.52 1.79 -2.77
C GLU A 423 -9.15 0.35 -3.26
N PRO A 424 -9.61 -0.07 -4.46
CA PRO A 424 -9.51 -1.47 -4.92
C PRO A 424 -8.09 -1.99 -5.03
N THR A 425 -7.09 -1.14 -5.15
CA THR A 425 -5.68 -1.52 -5.35
C THR A 425 -4.78 -1.12 -4.18
N ARG A 426 -5.35 -0.65 -3.07
CA ARG A 426 -4.58 -0.21 -1.91
C ARG A 426 -3.74 -1.33 -1.30
N GLY A 427 -2.43 -1.09 -1.17
CA GLY A 427 -1.50 -2.07 -0.60
C GLY A 427 -1.32 -3.33 -1.45
N VAL A 428 -1.48 -3.18 -2.76
CA VAL A 428 -1.29 -4.21 -3.78
C VAL A 428 -0.12 -3.80 -4.67
N ASP A 429 0.70 -4.75 -5.08
CA ASP A 429 1.80 -4.48 -6.00
C ASP A 429 1.30 -4.14 -7.41
N VAL A 430 2.17 -3.52 -8.23
CA VAL A 430 1.79 -2.97 -9.54
C VAL A 430 1.30 -4.06 -10.50
N GLY A 431 1.88 -5.27 -10.44
CA GLY A 431 1.45 -6.40 -11.26
C GLY A 431 0.04 -6.85 -10.91
N ALA A 432 -0.26 -6.99 -9.60
CA ALA A 432 -1.59 -7.35 -9.15
C ALA A 432 -2.62 -6.23 -9.39
N LYS A 433 -2.22 -4.93 -9.36
CA LYS A 433 -3.10 -3.81 -9.78
C LYS A 433 -3.60 -4.00 -11.20
N SER A 434 -2.72 -4.34 -12.15
CA SER A 434 -3.12 -4.55 -13.55
C SER A 434 -4.11 -5.71 -13.73
N GLU A 435 -3.99 -6.76 -12.91
CA GLU A 435 -4.96 -7.86 -12.91
C GLU A 435 -6.34 -7.38 -12.39
N ILE A 436 -6.36 -6.54 -11.34
CA ILE A 436 -7.59 -5.96 -10.79
C ILE A 436 -8.26 -5.04 -11.83
N TYR A 437 -7.50 -4.19 -12.52
CA TYR A 437 -8.04 -3.33 -13.59
C TYR A 437 -8.65 -4.14 -14.72
N ARG A 438 -8.01 -5.25 -15.11
CA ARG A 438 -8.59 -6.17 -16.10
C ARG A 438 -9.91 -6.77 -15.61
N ILE A 439 -10.00 -7.20 -14.36
CA ILE A 439 -11.23 -7.70 -13.77
C ILE A 439 -12.34 -6.64 -13.84
N MET A 440 -12.04 -5.38 -13.47
CA MET A 440 -13.00 -4.27 -13.54
C MET A 440 -13.48 -4.04 -14.97
N ASN A 441 -12.57 -4.01 -15.95
CA ASN A 441 -12.93 -3.87 -17.36
C ASN A 441 -13.80 -5.03 -17.85
N ASP A 442 -13.48 -6.28 -17.48
CA ASP A 442 -14.25 -7.46 -17.85
C ASP A 442 -15.67 -7.42 -17.26
N MET A 443 -15.82 -6.96 -16.02
CA MET A 443 -17.13 -6.78 -15.39
C MET A 443 -17.92 -5.63 -16.03
N ALA A 444 -17.29 -4.51 -16.36
CA ALA A 444 -17.95 -3.42 -17.09
C ALA A 444 -18.45 -3.88 -18.48
N ARG A 445 -17.64 -4.68 -19.23
CA ARG A 445 -18.10 -5.29 -20.50
C ARG A 445 -19.33 -6.19 -20.32
N GLN A 446 -19.50 -6.82 -19.17
CA GLN A 446 -20.67 -7.62 -18.83
C GLN A 446 -21.88 -6.77 -18.39
N GLY A 447 -21.76 -5.43 -18.41
CA GLY A 447 -22.84 -4.51 -18.07
C GLY A 447 -22.92 -4.16 -16.58
N VAL A 448 -21.93 -4.51 -15.77
CA VAL A 448 -21.87 -4.08 -14.36
C VAL A 448 -21.57 -2.59 -14.29
N ALA A 449 -22.35 -1.84 -13.52
CA ALA A 449 -22.09 -0.44 -13.20
C ALA A 449 -21.07 -0.36 -12.07
N ILE A 450 -19.93 0.30 -12.28
CA ILE A 450 -18.84 0.34 -11.32
C ILE A 450 -18.66 1.78 -10.80
N LEU A 451 -18.73 1.95 -9.47
CA LEU A 451 -18.31 3.17 -8.77
C LEU A 451 -16.96 2.91 -8.10
N MET A 452 -15.89 3.48 -8.63
CA MET A 452 -14.53 3.31 -8.16
C MET A 452 -14.07 4.52 -7.33
N ILE A 453 -13.76 4.31 -6.07
CA ILE A 453 -13.15 5.32 -5.20
C ILE A 453 -11.65 5.03 -5.16
N SER A 454 -10.82 6.02 -5.49
CA SER A 454 -9.37 5.90 -5.35
C SER A 454 -8.73 7.22 -4.93
N SER A 455 -7.71 7.11 -4.10
CA SER A 455 -6.80 8.19 -3.73
C SER A 455 -5.64 8.36 -4.72
N GLU A 456 -5.42 7.35 -5.59
CA GLU A 456 -4.38 7.39 -6.61
C GLU A 456 -4.92 8.06 -7.90
N LEU A 457 -4.59 9.33 -8.11
CA LEU A 457 -5.06 10.07 -9.30
C LEU A 457 -4.76 9.38 -10.64
N PRO A 458 -3.58 8.76 -10.85
CA PRO A 458 -3.32 8.00 -12.08
C PRO A 458 -4.32 6.86 -12.31
N GLU A 459 -4.78 6.20 -11.24
CA GLU A 459 -5.80 5.15 -11.32
C GLU A 459 -7.15 5.74 -11.74
N VAL A 460 -7.56 6.84 -11.10
CA VAL A 460 -8.80 7.53 -11.46
C VAL A 460 -8.78 7.95 -12.94
N VAL A 461 -7.71 8.61 -13.38
CA VAL A 461 -7.56 9.08 -14.77
C VAL A 461 -7.51 7.90 -15.76
N GLY A 462 -6.82 6.82 -15.41
CA GLY A 462 -6.63 5.67 -16.30
C GLY A 462 -7.86 4.78 -16.44
N MET A 463 -8.65 4.64 -15.36
CA MET A 463 -9.75 3.67 -15.30
C MET A 463 -11.14 4.28 -15.48
N SER A 464 -11.34 5.58 -15.20
CA SER A 464 -12.70 6.15 -15.19
C SER A 464 -13.18 6.59 -16.57
N ASP A 465 -14.48 6.44 -16.84
CA ASP A 465 -15.19 7.02 -17.99
C ASP A 465 -15.67 8.42 -17.67
N ARG A 466 -16.05 8.66 -16.43
CA ARG A 466 -16.39 9.96 -15.83
C ARG A 466 -15.86 10.00 -14.41
N VAL A 467 -15.66 11.19 -13.89
CA VAL A 467 -15.19 11.39 -12.53
C VAL A 467 -16.07 12.40 -11.82
N TYR A 468 -16.65 12.00 -10.70
CA TYR A 468 -17.19 12.93 -9.72
C TYR A 468 -16.09 13.29 -8.72
N VAL A 469 -15.97 14.57 -8.39
CA VAL A 469 -14.96 15.03 -7.42
C VAL A 469 -15.68 15.53 -6.17
N MET A 470 -15.34 14.94 -5.02
CA MET A 470 -15.86 15.35 -3.72
C MET A 470 -14.93 16.33 -3.02
N ARG A 471 -15.55 17.32 -2.38
CA ARG A 471 -14.90 18.29 -1.50
C ARG A 471 -15.80 18.59 -0.30
N GLU A 472 -15.30 18.43 0.93
CA GLU A 472 -16.00 18.77 2.17
C GLU A 472 -17.42 18.21 2.27
N GLY A 473 -17.59 16.94 1.86
CA GLY A 473 -18.85 16.21 1.95
C GLY A 473 -19.85 16.47 0.84
N VAL A 474 -19.47 17.20 -0.23
CA VAL A 474 -20.34 17.47 -1.38
C VAL A 474 -19.64 17.10 -2.68
N ILE A 475 -20.39 16.74 -3.72
CA ILE A 475 -19.87 16.62 -5.09
C ILE A 475 -19.65 18.03 -5.63
N ALA A 476 -18.37 18.39 -5.80
CA ALA A 476 -17.93 19.72 -6.26
C ALA A 476 -18.00 19.87 -7.78
N GLY A 477 -18.00 18.75 -8.53
CA GLY A 477 -18.11 18.77 -9.98
C GLY A 477 -18.01 17.39 -10.59
N GLU A 478 -18.29 17.33 -11.89
CA GLU A 478 -18.21 16.14 -12.75
C GLU A 478 -17.27 16.44 -13.91
N LEU A 479 -16.40 15.49 -14.25
CA LEU A 479 -15.48 15.53 -15.38
C LEU A 479 -15.81 14.42 -16.38
N GLN A 480 -15.92 14.80 -17.65
CA GLN A 480 -16.11 13.86 -18.77
C GLN A 480 -14.77 13.39 -19.33
N VAL A 481 -14.76 12.30 -20.12
CA VAL A 481 -13.56 11.63 -20.68
C VAL A 481 -12.48 12.61 -21.19
N GLY A 482 -12.85 13.67 -21.90
CA GLY A 482 -11.89 14.63 -22.47
C GLY A 482 -11.27 15.59 -21.45
N ASP A 483 -11.91 15.76 -20.30
CA ASP A 483 -11.55 16.74 -19.27
C ASP A 483 -10.85 16.08 -18.06
N ILE A 484 -10.77 14.75 -18.04
CA ILE A 484 -10.18 14.01 -16.91
C ILE A 484 -8.66 14.13 -16.95
N SER A 485 -8.12 14.95 -16.05
CA SER A 485 -6.68 15.06 -15.78
C SER A 485 -6.43 15.15 -14.27
N GLN A 486 -5.20 14.93 -13.85
CA GLN A 486 -4.85 15.10 -12.43
C GLN A 486 -5.08 16.54 -11.98
N GLU A 487 -4.77 17.51 -12.84
CA GLU A 487 -4.95 18.95 -12.59
C GLU A 487 -6.42 19.32 -12.43
N SER A 488 -7.31 18.86 -13.33
CA SER A 488 -8.73 19.16 -13.26
C SER A 488 -9.39 18.54 -12.03
N ILE A 489 -9.01 17.32 -11.67
CA ILE A 489 -9.47 16.67 -10.44
C ILE A 489 -9.01 17.46 -9.21
N MET A 490 -7.72 17.85 -9.14
CA MET A 490 -7.19 18.61 -8.00
C MET A 490 -7.79 20.02 -7.90
N THR A 491 -8.04 20.69 -9.00
CA THR A 491 -8.72 21.99 -9.05
C THR A 491 -10.10 21.93 -8.40
N LEU A 492 -10.91 20.94 -8.75
CA LEU A 492 -12.23 20.72 -8.13
C LEU A 492 -12.11 20.28 -6.66
N ALA A 493 -11.15 19.42 -6.33
CA ALA A 493 -10.96 18.89 -4.97
C ALA A 493 -10.49 19.96 -3.97
N THR A 494 -9.68 20.93 -4.42
CA THR A 494 -9.17 22.04 -3.59
C THR A 494 -10.04 23.28 -3.64
N GLY A 495 -10.81 23.47 -4.73
CA GLY A 495 -11.60 24.68 -4.99
C GLY A 495 -10.77 25.89 -5.42
N VAL A 496 -9.48 25.67 -5.77
CA VAL A 496 -8.61 26.73 -6.29
C VAL A 496 -8.95 26.92 -7.77
N THR A 497 -9.54 28.05 -8.13
CA THR A 497 -9.70 28.44 -9.53
C THR A 497 -8.41 29.12 -10.01
N ASP A 498 -8.06 28.98 -11.29
CA ASP A 498 -6.85 29.58 -11.95
C ASP A 498 -6.63 31.09 -11.70
N SER A 499 -7.63 31.79 -11.19
CA SER A 499 -7.54 33.19 -10.79
C SER A 499 -6.62 33.44 -9.59
N HIS A 500 -6.38 32.43 -8.72
CA HIS A 500 -5.50 32.58 -7.56
C HIS A 500 -4.03 32.25 -7.82
N LEU A 501 -3.71 31.51 -8.90
CA LEU A 501 -2.33 31.24 -9.31
C LEU A 501 -1.66 32.44 -9.98
N LYS A 502 -2.44 33.41 -10.54
CA LYS A 502 -1.90 34.63 -11.11
C LYS A 502 -1.72 35.79 -10.13
N ALA A 503 -2.25 35.68 -8.92
CA ALA A 503 -2.16 36.73 -7.89
C ALA A 503 -0.95 36.58 -6.96
N GLY A 504 -0.19 35.49 -7.04
CA GLY A 504 1.03 35.22 -6.25
C GLY A 504 2.35 35.52 -6.96
N GLN A 505 2.30 36.12 -8.15
CA GLN A 505 3.49 36.51 -8.94
C GLN A 505 3.51 38.04 -9.25
N LEU A 506 3.15 38.85 -8.27
CA LEU A 506 3.40 40.31 -8.33
C LEU A 506 4.14 40.77 -7.09
#